data_ac46eb3af0f98631436436b0e80d24c1
#
_entry.id   ac46eb3af0f98631436436b0e80d24c1
#
_cell.length_a   1.000
_cell.length_b   1.000
_cell.length_c   1.000
_cell.angle_alpha   90.00
_cell.angle_beta   90.00
_cell.angle_gamma   90.00
#
_symmetry.space_group_name_H-M   'P 1'
#
loop_
_entity.id
_entity.type
_entity.pdbx_description
1 polymer ?
#
loop_
_entity_poly.entity_id
_entity_poly.type
_entity_poly.pdbx_seq_one_letter_code
_entity_poly.pdbx_strand_id
1 'polypeptide(L)'
;MNVVRVLVVDDEDVFRRAMTSVVAETDGFVVVGTAASGSDALAAAQATQPDLVLMDVNLPVFDGIEATRRLQAADRPPVVVLVSTYDESDVDYAGSGAAGYITKSAFGSDRLMEAWAAANHVSAPESSREAT
;
A
#
# COMPACT_ATOMS: atom_id res chain seq x y z
N MET A 1 1.09 4.39 21.83
CA MET A 1 1.38 3.32 20.92
C MET A 1 0.88 3.63 19.52
N ASN A 2 1.74 3.49 18.54
CA ASN A 2 1.37 3.88 17.19
C ASN A 2 0.74 2.72 16.44
N VAL A 3 -0.31 3.03 15.71
CA VAL A 3 -0.88 2.05 14.78
C VAL A 3 -0.57 2.51 13.36
N VAL A 4 -0.51 1.54 12.44
CA VAL A 4 -0.31 1.84 11.04
C VAL A 4 -1.69 2.04 10.41
N ARG A 5 -1.90 3.21 9.83
CA ARG A 5 -3.18 3.59 9.26
C ARG A 5 -3.17 3.25 7.78
N VAL A 6 -4.09 2.39 7.35
CA VAL A 6 -4.05 1.76 6.05
C VAL A 6 -5.24 2.16 5.20
N LEU A 7 -4.96 2.55 3.96
CA LEU A 7 -5.97 2.75 2.93
C LEU A 7 -5.91 1.54 1.99
N VAL A 8 -7.06 0.91 1.75
CA VAL A 8 -7.16 -0.28 0.89
C VAL A 8 -7.81 0.10 -0.42
N VAL A 9 -7.14 -0.17 -1.53
CA VAL A 9 -7.62 0.22 -2.86
C VAL A 9 -7.70 -1.00 -3.77
N ASP A 10 -8.90 -1.33 -4.21
CA ASP A 10 -9.15 -2.44 -5.14
C ASP A 10 -10.53 -2.23 -5.73
N ASP A 11 -10.68 -2.39 -7.05
CA ASP A 11 -11.97 -2.20 -7.69
C ASP A 11 -12.88 -3.42 -7.55
N GLU A 12 -12.36 -4.56 -7.09
CA GLU A 12 -13.16 -5.75 -6.86
C GLU A 12 -13.63 -5.77 -5.42
N ASP A 13 -14.94 -5.75 -5.22
CA ASP A 13 -15.52 -5.70 -3.87
C ASP A 13 -15.06 -6.86 -3.02
N VAL A 14 -15.04 -8.06 -3.59
CA VAL A 14 -14.71 -9.27 -2.82
C VAL A 14 -13.30 -9.16 -2.27
N PHE A 15 -12.35 -8.81 -3.12
CA PHE A 15 -10.97 -8.76 -2.67
C PHE A 15 -10.71 -7.54 -1.79
N ARG A 16 -11.39 -6.41 -2.05
CA ARG A 16 -11.26 -5.24 -1.19
C ARG A 16 -11.70 -5.56 0.24
N ARG A 17 -12.80 -6.31 0.38
CA ARG A 17 -13.27 -6.74 1.69
C ARG A 17 -12.30 -7.72 2.34
N ALA A 18 -11.75 -8.63 1.55
CA ALA A 18 -10.79 -9.60 2.07
C ALA A 18 -9.56 -8.91 2.61
N MET A 19 -9.01 -7.95 1.86
CA MET A 19 -7.86 -7.19 2.32
C MET A 19 -8.18 -6.40 3.58
N THR A 20 -9.35 -5.77 3.60
CA THR A 20 -9.77 -4.99 4.75
C THR A 20 -9.85 -5.86 6.01
N SER A 21 -10.38 -7.08 5.87
CA SER A 21 -10.45 -8.01 6.99
C SER A 21 -9.06 -8.41 7.48
N VAL A 22 -8.15 -8.69 6.56
CA VAL A 22 -6.79 -9.06 6.94
C VAL A 22 -6.12 -7.93 7.72
N VAL A 23 -6.25 -6.69 7.22
CA VAL A 23 -5.66 -5.54 7.92
C VAL A 23 -6.27 -5.39 9.30
N ALA A 24 -7.60 -5.48 9.39
CA ALA A 24 -8.30 -5.30 10.66
C ALA A 24 -7.91 -6.37 11.69
N GLU A 25 -7.52 -7.54 11.23
CA GLU A 25 -7.13 -8.65 12.10
C GLU A 25 -5.65 -8.68 12.41
N THR A 26 -4.87 -7.78 11.82
CA THR A 26 -3.42 -7.75 12.03
C THR A 26 -3.11 -6.74 13.11
N ASP A 27 -2.46 -7.17 14.18
CA ASP A 27 -2.14 -6.31 15.31
C ASP A 27 -1.29 -5.13 14.85
N GLY A 28 -1.66 -3.95 15.31
CA GLY A 28 -0.90 -2.75 15.02
C GLY A 28 -1.31 -2.05 13.73
N PHE A 29 -2.32 -2.59 13.02
CA PHE A 29 -2.82 -1.99 11.78
C PHE A 29 -4.30 -1.65 11.90
N VAL A 30 -4.71 -0.59 11.26
CA VAL A 30 -6.11 -0.19 11.25
C VAL A 30 -6.46 0.36 9.86
N VAL A 31 -7.66 0.02 9.38
CA VAL A 31 -8.14 0.52 8.09
C VAL A 31 -8.76 1.91 8.32
N VAL A 32 -8.27 2.91 7.60
CA VAL A 32 -8.81 4.27 7.72
C VAL A 32 -9.66 4.65 6.52
N GLY A 33 -9.67 3.83 5.47
CA GLY A 33 -10.52 4.08 4.32
C GLY A 33 -10.33 3.02 3.27
N THR A 34 -11.24 3.01 2.30
CA THR A 34 -11.16 2.13 1.15
C THR A 34 -11.48 2.94 -0.10
N ALA A 35 -11.03 2.46 -1.25
CA ALA A 35 -11.29 3.11 -2.52
C ALA A 35 -11.37 2.06 -3.62
N ALA A 36 -12.13 2.36 -4.66
CA ALA A 36 -12.36 1.43 -5.76
C ALA A 36 -11.75 1.91 -7.08
N SER A 37 -11.05 3.02 -7.06
CA SER A 37 -10.41 3.57 -8.27
C SER A 37 -9.20 4.40 -7.87
N GLY A 38 -8.38 4.73 -8.86
CA GLY A 38 -7.22 5.58 -8.60
C GLY A 38 -7.61 6.97 -8.13
N SER A 39 -8.63 7.58 -8.74
CA SER A 39 -9.03 8.91 -8.34
C SER A 39 -9.65 8.92 -6.94
N ASP A 40 -10.44 7.90 -6.61
CA ASP A 40 -10.98 7.79 -5.25
C ASP A 40 -9.85 7.56 -4.24
N ALA A 41 -8.82 6.81 -4.64
CA ALA A 41 -7.67 6.59 -3.77
C ALA A 41 -6.95 7.89 -3.46
N LEU A 42 -6.77 8.74 -4.46
CA LEU A 42 -6.11 10.03 -4.25
C LEU A 42 -6.94 10.91 -3.30
N ALA A 43 -8.25 10.95 -3.49
CA ALA A 43 -9.13 11.72 -2.62
C ALA A 43 -9.12 11.18 -1.19
N ALA A 44 -9.19 9.85 -1.06
CA ALA A 44 -9.19 9.21 0.26
C ALA A 44 -7.86 9.43 0.97
N ALA A 45 -6.76 9.36 0.24
CA ALA A 45 -5.44 9.59 0.83
C ALA A 45 -5.32 11.02 1.36
N GLN A 46 -5.84 11.97 0.62
CA GLN A 46 -5.82 13.35 1.06
C GLN A 46 -6.68 13.54 2.31
N ALA A 47 -7.83 12.90 2.35
CA ALA A 47 -8.75 13.04 3.47
C ALA A 47 -8.27 12.32 4.72
N THR A 48 -7.62 11.17 4.59
CA THR A 48 -7.26 10.34 5.74
C THR A 48 -5.79 10.37 6.11
N GLN A 49 -4.92 10.81 5.22
CA GLN A 49 -3.48 10.85 5.44
C GLN A 49 -2.96 9.50 5.96
N PRO A 50 -3.09 8.44 5.16
CA PRO A 50 -2.69 7.11 5.63
C PRO A 50 -1.17 6.97 5.71
N ASP A 51 -0.73 6.01 6.50
CA ASP A 51 0.67 5.64 6.57
C ASP A 51 1.04 4.67 5.45
N LEU A 52 0.09 3.82 5.10
CA LEU A 52 0.30 2.74 4.13
C LEU A 52 -0.91 2.68 3.21
N VAL A 53 -0.65 2.52 1.92
CA VAL A 53 -1.70 2.27 0.93
C VAL A 53 -1.44 0.90 0.32
N LEU A 54 -2.44 0.03 0.38
CA LEU A 54 -2.42 -1.24 -0.34
C LEU A 54 -3.15 -0.99 -1.66
N MET A 55 -2.42 -1.04 -2.76
CA MET A 55 -2.89 -0.54 -4.04
C MET A 55 -2.94 -1.64 -5.09
N ASP A 56 -4.16 -1.98 -5.53
CA ASP A 56 -4.31 -2.89 -6.67
C ASP A 56 -3.69 -2.24 -7.91
N VAL A 57 -2.99 -3.04 -8.70
CA VAL A 57 -2.41 -2.56 -9.95
C VAL A 57 -3.50 -2.30 -10.99
N ASN A 58 -4.48 -3.19 -11.10
CA ASN A 58 -5.54 -3.09 -12.11
C ASN A 58 -6.70 -2.25 -11.60
N LEU A 59 -6.72 -1.00 -11.98
CA LEU A 59 -7.79 -0.08 -11.62
C LEU A 59 -8.35 0.58 -12.87
N PRO A 60 -9.61 1.01 -12.85
CA PRO A 60 -10.19 1.68 -14.02
C PRO A 60 -9.58 3.06 -14.22
N VAL A 61 -9.60 3.53 -15.46
CA VAL A 61 -9.16 4.83 -15.94
C VAL A 61 -7.64 4.95 -15.92
N PHE A 62 -7.01 5.06 -14.75
CA PHE A 62 -5.58 4.92 -14.63
C PHE A 62 -5.27 3.88 -13.56
N ASP A 63 -4.21 3.12 -13.79
CA ASP A 63 -3.93 1.96 -12.97
C ASP A 63 -3.27 2.34 -11.64
N GLY A 64 -3.01 1.31 -10.82
CA GLY A 64 -2.42 1.52 -9.50
C GLY A 64 -0.99 2.02 -9.54
N ILE A 65 -0.27 1.77 -10.63
CA ILE A 65 1.10 2.28 -10.78
C ILE A 65 1.05 3.79 -10.98
N GLU A 66 0.14 4.26 -11.83
CA GLU A 66 -0.01 5.70 -12.02
C GLU A 66 -0.54 6.37 -10.75
N ALA A 67 -1.49 5.72 -10.06
CA ALA A 67 -1.99 6.24 -8.80
C ALA A 67 -0.85 6.38 -7.79
N THR A 68 0.05 5.39 -7.75
CA THR A 68 1.20 5.42 -6.86
C THR A 68 2.10 6.62 -7.18
N ARG A 69 2.37 6.86 -8.46
CA ARG A 69 3.18 8.02 -8.85
C ARG A 69 2.57 9.31 -8.34
N ARG A 70 1.26 9.44 -8.47
CA ARG A 70 0.57 10.65 -8.04
C ARG A 70 0.59 10.80 -6.53
N LEU A 71 0.43 9.70 -5.79
CA LEU A 71 0.52 9.73 -4.34
C LEU A 71 1.92 10.14 -3.88
N GLN A 72 2.94 9.65 -4.58
CA GLN A 72 4.31 9.93 -4.19
C GLN A 72 4.72 11.37 -4.47
N ALA A 73 3.94 12.11 -5.24
CA ALA A 73 4.20 13.51 -5.50
C ALA A 73 3.71 14.42 -4.36
N ALA A 74 3.02 13.89 -3.38
CA ALA A 74 2.52 14.67 -2.25
C ALA A 74 3.65 15.04 -1.29
N ASP A 75 3.41 16.05 -0.47
CA ASP A 75 4.41 16.50 0.51
C ASP A 75 4.78 15.41 1.49
N ARG A 76 3.80 14.63 1.92
CA ARG A 76 4.04 13.53 2.84
C ARG A 76 3.46 12.27 2.21
N PRO A 77 4.22 11.66 1.31
CA PRO A 77 3.69 10.50 0.60
C PRO A 77 3.57 9.30 1.53
N PRO A 78 2.49 8.55 1.39
CA PRO A 78 2.38 7.29 2.15
C PRO A 78 3.29 6.24 1.55
N VAL A 79 3.57 5.21 2.34
CA VAL A 79 4.19 4.01 1.80
C VAL A 79 3.14 3.31 0.95
N VAL A 80 3.49 2.92 -0.27
CA VAL A 80 2.57 2.20 -1.15
C VAL A 80 3.12 0.80 -1.40
N VAL A 81 2.30 -0.21 -1.14
CA VAL A 81 2.59 -1.60 -1.49
C VAL A 81 1.57 -2.01 -2.54
N LEU A 82 2.06 -2.43 -3.69
CA LEU A 82 1.19 -2.89 -4.78
C LEU A 82 0.71 -4.30 -4.49
N VAL A 83 -0.54 -4.58 -4.83
CA VAL A 83 -1.14 -5.90 -4.64
C VAL A 83 -1.82 -6.27 -5.96
N SER A 84 -1.49 -7.45 -6.52
CA SER A 84 -1.99 -7.78 -7.84
C SER A 84 -2.07 -9.29 -8.02
N THR A 85 -2.91 -9.73 -8.98
CA THR A 85 -2.96 -11.13 -9.37
C THR A 85 -1.75 -11.52 -10.22
N TYR A 86 -1.06 -10.55 -10.79
CA TYR A 86 0.12 -10.83 -11.62
C TYR A 86 1.34 -11.07 -10.75
N ASP A 87 2.28 -11.87 -11.25
CA ASP A 87 3.57 -12.00 -10.59
C ASP A 87 4.33 -10.69 -10.66
N GLU A 88 5.15 -10.47 -9.64
CA GLU A 88 5.93 -9.23 -9.57
C GLU A 88 6.78 -9.02 -10.81
N SER A 89 7.33 -10.09 -11.36
CA SER A 89 8.18 -10.00 -12.55
C SER A 89 7.43 -9.58 -13.80
N ASP A 90 6.09 -9.70 -13.80
CA ASP A 90 5.27 -9.34 -14.94
C ASP A 90 4.76 -7.91 -14.89
N VAL A 91 5.08 -7.17 -13.83
CA VAL A 91 4.60 -5.80 -13.66
C VAL A 91 5.79 -4.85 -13.56
N ASP A 92 5.82 -3.90 -14.46
CA ASP A 92 6.90 -2.91 -14.44
C ASP A 92 6.45 -1.72 -13.60
N TYR A 93 6.88 -1.71 -12.34
CA TYR A 93 6.54 -0.62 -11.44
C TYR A 93 7.77 0.17 -10.99
N ALA A 94 8.90 -0.06 -11.64
CA ALA A 94 10.12 0.68 -11.33
C ALA A 94 9.89 2.18 -11.54
N GLY A 95 10.40 2.97 -10.62
CA GLY A 95 10.25 4.42 -10.72
C GLY A 95 8.89 4.94 -10.28
N SER A 96 7.96 4.08 -9.90
CA SER A 96 6.64 4.52 -9.45
C SER A 96 6.66 5.09 -8.03
N GLY A 97 7.62 4.67 -7.24
CA GLY A 97 7.67 5.02 -5.83
C GLY A 97 7.08 3.96 -4.92
N ALA A 98 6.56 2.86 -5.49
CA ALA A 98 6.05 1.78 -4.66
C ALA A 98 7.19 1.15 -3.87
N ALA A 99 6.92 0.85 -2.60
CA ALA A 99 7.93 0.29 -1.70
C ALA A 99 7.92 -1.24 -1.68
N GLY A 100 6.88 -1.85 -2.21
CA GLY A 100 6.79 -3.30 -2.21
C GLY A 100 5.69 -3.81 -3.11
N TYR A 101 5.60 -5.14 -3.20
CA TYR A 101 4.68 -5.82 -4.07
C TYR A 101 4.27 -7.14 -3.43
N ILE A 102 2.98 -7.44 -3.40
CA ILE A 102 2.47 -8.70 -2.89
C ILE A 102 1.49 -9.24 -3.92
N THR A 103 1.64 -10.51 -4.32
CA THR A 103 0.61 -11.12 -5.15
C THR A 103 -0.64 -11.36 -4.31
N LYS A 104 -1.80 -11.26 -4.94
CA LYS A 104 -3.05 -11.44 -4.21
C LYS A 104 -3.14 -12.82 -3.56
N SER A 105 -2.59 -13.84 -4.21
CA SER A 105 -2.63 -15.20 -3.66
C SER A 105 -1.78 -15.34 -2.41
N ALA A 106 -0.80 -14.48 -2.21
CA ALA A 106 0.08 -14.53 -1.05
C ALA A 106 -0.30 -13.52 0.04
N PHE A 107 -1.33 -12.71 -0.20
CA PHE A 107 -1.68 -11.66 0.74
C PHE A 107 -2.25 -12.24 2.03
N GLY A 108 -1.75 -11.76 3.15
CA GLY A 108 -2.18 -12.16 4.47
C GLY A 108 -1.44 -11.34 5.50
N SER A 109 -1.71 -11.59 6.78
CA SER A 109 -1.12 -10.79 7.87
C SER A 109 0.40 -10.85 7.85
N ASP A 110 0.98 -12.02 7.62
CA ASP A 110 2.44 -12.15 7.64
C ASP A 110 3.08 -11.34 6.53
N ARG A 111 2.55 -11.43 5.32
CA ARG A 111 3.09 -10.69 4.19
C ARG A 111 2.88 -9.19 4.37
N LEU A 112 1.75 -8.79 4.94
CA LEU A 112 1.49 -7.40 5.24
C LEU A 112 2.52 -6.86 6.20
N MET A 113 2.78 -7.59 7.29
CA MET A 113 3.75 -7.16 8.28
C MET A 113 5.16 -7.11 7.70
N GLU A 114 5.51 -8.10 6.89
CA GLU A 114 6.82 -8.14 6.24
C GLU A 114 7.02 -6.96 5.31
N ALA A 115 6.01 -6.66 4.51
CA ALA A 115 6.11 -5.57 3.54
C ALA A 115 6.24 -4.23 4.26
N TRP A 116 5.47 -4.03 5.31
CA TRP A 116 5.56 -2.80 6.08
C TRP A 116 6.92 -2.66 6.76
N ALA A 117 7.41 -3.75 7.37
CA ALA A 117 8.71 -3.73 8.03
C ALA A 117 9.83 -3.45 7.03
N ALA A 118 9.76 -4.05 5.85
CA ALA A 118 10.77 -3.85 4.82
C ALA A 118 10.80 -2.39 4.36
N ALA A 119 9.63 -1.78 4.18
CA ALA A 119 9.54 -0.39 3.77
C ALA A 119 10.12 0.54 4.81
N ASN A 120 9.79 0.30 6.06
CA ASN A 120 10.33 1.12 7.14
C ASN A 120 11.80 0.86 7.37
N HIS A 121 12.22 -0.38 7.21
CA HIS A 121 13.63 -0.72 7.38
C HIS A 121 14.49 0.01 6.35
N VAL A 122 14.02 0.08 5.12
CA VAL A 122 14.75 0.77 4.07
C VAL A 122 14.85 2.26 4.36
N SER A 123 13.76 2.87 4.84
CA SER A 123 13.75 4.32 5.03
C SER A 123 14.31 4.77 6.35
N ALA A 124 14.27 3.95 7.41
CA ALA A 124 14.68 4.38 8.74
C ALA A 124 16.07 3.94 9.15
N PRO A 125 16.44 2.69 8.90
CA PRO A 125 17.65 2.17 9.54
C PRO A 125 18.93 2.69 8.99
N GLU A 126 18.92 3.22 7.81
CA GLU A 126 20.16 3.76 7.29
C GLU A 126 20.72 4.79 8.20
N SER A 127 19.88 5.75 8.59
CA SER A 127 20.35 6.77 9.47
C SER A 127 20.68 6.21 10.84
N SER A 128 19.90 5.26 11.33
CA SER A 128 20.21 4.72 12.64
C SER A 128 21.48 3.93 12.63
N ARG A 129 21.75 3.21 11.57
CA ARG A 129 22.98 2.46 11.51
C ARG A 129 24.18 3.34 11.45
N GLU A 130 24.08 4.42 10.73
CA GLU A 130 25.20 5.32 10.66
C GLU A 130 25.45 6.03 11.93
N ALA A 131 24.47 6.16 12.74
CA ALA A 131 24.64 6.77 14.03
C ALA A 131 25.49 5.91 14.93
N THR A 132 25.61 4.65 14.60
CA THR A 132 26.48 3.79 15.38
C THR A 132 27.88 3.74 14.78
#